data_58afdd703b334b1631a130b603873a5f
#
_entry.id   58afdd703b334b1631a130b603873a5f
#
_cell.length_a   1.000
_cell.length_b   1.000
_cell.length_c   1.000
_cell.angle_alpha   90.00
_cell.angle_beta   90.00
_cell.angle_gamma   90.00
#
_symmetry.space_group_name_H-M   'P 1'
#
loop_
_entity.id
_entity.type
_entity.pdbx_description
1 polymer ?
#
loop_
_entity_poly.entity_id
_entity_poly.type
_entity_poly.pdbx_seq_one_letter_code
_entity_poly.pdbx_strand_id
1 'polypeptide(L)'
;MDERWPFRAVREAGSAAGVSVEGAAVLRVGQCAVVALPAAGIVARVGRPGYPAERLDAELRFARYVSRAGLPALAPADGVSDRPLVTDQGPVTFWPLVHRIAGERNLEWLARTLRSLHDLPPPEGLVSLWDPVGRVEERIALHAARATARDDHVSLLVAASAKARADLARLRSTLGVRLVHGDPLNVLVAAGGPLLLDFDLAGIGPAEWDLVSVAVLQRRFGLPREELLRFCGAYGFDLSGWEDFEVLLSVRELLDCSFALAAIDADPRAEGELEVRLRAWLDPTDHSPWTSLG
;
A
#
# COMPACT_ATOMS: atom_id res chain seq x y z
N MET A 1 18.15 -6.69 14.69
CA MET A 1 18.07 -5.21 14.43
C MET A 1 17.62 -4.56 15.73
N ASP A 2 18.22 -3.44 16.15
CA ASP A 2 17.82 -2.77 17.40
C ASP A 2 16.36 -2.30 17.30
N GLU A 3 15.48 -2.90 18.12
CA GLU A 3 14.04 -2.56 18.14
C GLU A 3 13.74 -1.11 18.54
N ARG A 4 14.75 -0.36 18.97
CA ARG A 4 14.64 1.03 19.42
C ARG A 4 14.86 2.06 18.31
N TRP A 5 15.20 1.63 17.09
CA TRP A 5 15.46 2.56 15.99
C TRP A 5 14.31 3.53 15.69
N PRO A 6 13.01 3.12 15.74
CA PRO A 6 11.92 4.05 15.45
C PRO A 6 11.85 5.17 16.50
N PHE A 7 12.08 4.85 17.78
CA PHE A 7 12.07 5.85 18.84
C PHE A 7 13.22 6.85 18.75
N ARG A 8 14.40 6.40 18.28
CA ARG A 8 15.55 7.31 18.06
C ARG A 8 15.25 8.28 16.93
N ALA A 9 14.77 7.77 15.78
CA ALA A 9 14.37 8.60 14.65
C ALA A 9 13.30 9.63 15.04
N VAL A 10 12.25 9.19 15.72
CA VAL A 10 11.16 10.06 16.14
C VAL A 10 11.62 11.13 17.14
N ARG A 11 12.52 10.80 18.07
CA ARG A 11 13.09 11.77 19.01
C ARG A 11 13.89 12.87 18.30
N GLU A 12 14.74 12.47 17.36
CA GLU A 12 15.55 13.41 16.57
C GLU A 12 14.66 14.29 15.69
N ALA A 13 13.77 13.69 14.90
CA ALA A 13 12.85 14.41 14.03
C ALA A 13 11.86 15.29 14.83
N GLY A 14 11.34 14.79 15.96
CA GLY A 14 10.46 15.55 16.85
C GLY A 14 11.14 16.79 17.43
N SER A 15 12.41 16.66 17.85
CA SER A 15 13.20 17.80 18.31
C SER A 15 13.39 18.84 17.20
N ALA A 16 13.68 18.41 15.98
CA ALA A 16 13.86 19.31 14.84
C ALA A 16 12.57 20.02 14.41
N ALA A 17 11.41 19.33 14.58
CA ALA A 17 10.09 19.84 14.18
C ALA A 17 9.31 20.52 15.33
N GLY A 18 9.85 20.55 16.55
CA GLY A 18 9.13 21.05 17.72
C GLY A 18 7.93 20.17 18.16
N VAL A 19 7.97 18.86 17.84
CA VAL A 19 6.90 17.89 18.13
C VAL A 19 7.22 17.12 19.41
N SER A 20 6.29 17.13 20.37
CA SER A 20 6.44 16.34 21.59
C SER A 20 6.42 14.84 21.29
N VAL A 21 7.37 14.11 21.84
CA VAL A 21 7.47 12.64 21.75
C VAL A 21 7.05 11.95 23.05
N GLU A 22 6.44 12.69 23.98
CA GLU A 22 5.95 12.14 25.24
C GLU A 22 4.85 11.11 24.99
N GLY A 23 4.96 9.95 25.63
CA GLY A 23 4.03 8.84 25.44
C GLY A 23 4.15 8.13 24.10
N ALA A 24 5.25 8.32 23.35
CA ALA A 24 5.46 7.67 22.06
C ALA A 24 5.30 6.14 22.15
N ALA A 25 4.51 5.57 21.23
CA ALA A 25 4.25 4.13 21.17
C ALA A 25 4.33 3.63 19.73
N VAL A 26 5.05 2.53 19.50
CA VAL A 26 5.08 1.87 18.20
C VAL A 26 3.77 1.14 17.98
N LEU A 27 3.07 1.47 16.89
CA LEU A 27 1.81 0.84 16.49
C LEU A 27 2.06 -0.35 15.55
N ARG A 28 3.05 -0.23 14.64
CA ARG A 28 3.39 -1.24 13.63
C ARG A 28 4.83 -1.07 13.20
N VAL A 29 5.48 -2.18 12.86
CA VAL A 29 6.80 -2.20 12.22
C VAL A 29 6.74 -3.02 10.94
N GLY A 30 7.05 -2.38 9.82
CA GLY A 30 7.17 -2.99 8.49
C GLY A 30 8.39 -2.44 7.75
N GLN A 31 8.27 -2.10 6.49
CA GLN A 31 9.30 -1.31 5.77
C GLN A 31 9.44 0.08 6.40
N CYS A 32 8.32 0.67 6.81
CA CYS A 32 8.30 1.81 7.72
C CYS A 32 7.72 1.38 9.07
N ALA A 33 8.18 2.00 10.15
CA ALA A 33 7.50 1.92 11.43
C ALA A 33 6.46 3.05 11.52
N VAL A 34 5.37 2.76 12.23
CA VAL A 34 4.32 3.73 12.56
C VAL A 34 4.35 3.94 14.07
N VAL A 35 4.59 5.18 14.49
CA VAL A 35 4.75 5.54 15.90
C VAL A 35 3.70 6.60 16.28
N ALA A 36 2.84 6.28 17.23
CA ALA A 36 1.91 7.27 17.78
C ALA A 36 2.63 8.25 18.70
N LEU A 37 2.30 9.53 18.62
CA LEU A 37 2.76 10.64 19.46
C LEU A 37 1.53 11.31 20.06
N PRO A 38 0.90 10.69 21.09
CA PRO A 38 -0.40 11.10 21.58
C PRO A 38 -0.41 12.51 22.18
N ALA A 39 0.68 12.93 22.84
CA ALA A 39 0.79 14.27 23.39
C ALA A 39 0.75 15.38 22.31
N ALA A 40 1.15 15.06 21.08
CA ALA A 40 1.12 15.98 19.96
C ALA A 40 -0.10 15.76 19.03
N GLY A 41 -0.90 14.70 19.23
CA GLY A 41 -1.99 14.34 18.32
C GLY A 41 -1.50 13.89 16.93
N ILE A 42 -0.31 13.29 16.85
CA ILE A 42 0.41 12.99 15.61
C ILE A 42 0.78 11.51 15.56
N VAL A 43 0.93 11.00 14.34
CA VAL A 43 1.58 9.74 14.01
C VAL A 43 2.84 10.06 13.20
N ALA A 44 3.97 9.49 13.60
CA ALA A 44 5.19 9.51 12.80
C ALA A 44 5.29 8.22 11.97
N ARG A 45 5.51 8.35 10.65
CA ARG A 45 5.92 7.26 9.77
C ARG A 45 7.43 7.36 9.59
N VAL A 46 8.12 6.31 9.95
CA VAL A 46 9.58 6.26 10.04
C VAL A 46 10.10 5.22 9.07
N GLY A 47 10.79 5.65 8.02
CA GLY A 47 11.48 4.74 7.10
C GLY A 47 12.66 4.05 7.81
N ARG A 48 12.92 2.79 7.47
CA ARG A 48 14.10 2.08 8.01
C ARG A 48 15.40 2.80 7.60
N PRO A 49 16.52 2.57 8.29
CA PRO A 49 17.82 3.02 7.82
C PRO A 49 18.07 2.60 6.37
N GLY A 50 18.40 3.57 5.51
CA GLY A 50 18.56 3.36 4.07
C GLY A 50 17.25 3.44 3.25
N TYR A 51 16.11 3.65 3.88
CA TYR A 51 14.86 3.89 3.14
C TYR A 51 14.94 5.23 2.39
N PRO A 52 14.60 5.28 1.08
CA PRO A 52 14.71 6.51 0.30
C PRO A 52 13.75 7.61 0.81
N ALA A 53 14.30 8.76 1.22
CA ALA A 53 13.50 9.89 1.68
C ALA A 53 12.59 10.44 0.56
N GLU A 54 13.02 10.31 -0.69
CA GLU A 54 12.29 10.74 -1.89
C GLU A 54 10.95 10.01 -2.04
N ARG A 55 10.85 8.76 -1.57
CA ARG A 55 9.58 8.02 -1.57
C ARG A 55 8.59 8.62 -0.59
N LEU A 56 9.04 8.92 0.63
CA LEU A 56 8.18 9.58 1.62
C LEU A 56 7.80 11.00 1.18
N ASP A 57 8.70 11.72 0.47
CA ASP A 57 8.37 13.03 -0.10
C ASP A 57 7.30 12.92 -1.20
N ALA A 58 7.43 11.94 -2.09
CA ALA A 58 6.43 11.68 -3.14
C ALA A 58 5.05 11.33 -2.54
N GLU A 59 5.03 10.49 -1.50
CA GLU A 59 3.81 10.16 -0.76
C GLU A 59 3.16 11.38 -0.12
N LEU A 60 3.95 12.23 0.58
CA LEU A 60 3.47 13.48 1.17
C LEU A 60 2.85 14.41 0.12
N ARG A 61 3.53 14.59 -1.01
CA ARG A 61 3.05 15.43 -2.12
C ARG A 61 1.76 14.91 -2.72
N PHE A 62 1.67 13.60 -2.94
CA PHE A 62 0.47 12.97 -3.47
C PHE A 62 -0.70 13.13 -2.50
N ALA A 63 -0.52 12.81 -1.21
CA ALA A 63 -1.55 12.97 -0.19
C ALA A 63 -2.07 14.41 -0.08
N ARG A 64 -1.17 15.41 -0.11
CA ARG A 64 -1.57 16.83 -0.13
C ARG A 64 -2.33 17.20 -1.39
N TYR A 65 -1.91 16.70 -2.53
CA TYR A 65 -2.58 16.99 -3.79
C TYR A 65 -4.01 16.48 -3.79
N VAL A 66 -4.22 15.20 -3.46
CA VAL A 66 -5.57 14.61 -3.47
C VAL A 66 -6.47 15.20 -2.40
N SER A 67 -5.95 15.53 -1.21
CA SER A 67 -6.69 16.18 -0.15
C SER A 67 -7.10 17.63 -0.54
N ARG A 68 -6.20 18.40 -1.17
CA ARG A 68 -6.50 19.76 -1.67
C ARG A 68 -7.50 19.74 -2.82
N ALA A 69 -7.54 18.67 -3.60
CA ALA A 69 -8.55 18.45 -4.63
C ALA A 69 -9.93 18.08 -4.04
N GLY A 70 -10.05 17.99 -2.71
CA GLY A 70 -11.30 17.70 -2.02
C GLY A 70 -11.64 16.21 -1.87
N LEU A 71 -10.70 15.31 -2.18
CA LEU A 71 -10.92 13.88 -1.93
C LEU A 71 -10.77 13.58 -0.43
N PRO A 72 -11.54 12.61 0.09
CA PRO A 72 -11.45 12.16 1.47
C PRO A 72 -10.17 11.32 1.68
N ALA A 73 -9.06 11.99 1.83
CA ALA A 73 -7.73 11.42 2.02
C ALA A 73 -7.07 11.99 3.27
N LEU A 74 -6.28 11.17 3.96
CA LEU A 74 -5.50 11.64 5.10
C LEU A 74 -4.40 12.56 4.58
N ALA A 75 -4.51 13.86 4.89
CA ALA A 75 -3.46 14.82 4.62
C ALA A 75 -2.34 14.71 5.66
N PRO A 76 -1.08 15.02 5.32
CA PRO A 76 -0.01 15.18 6.30
C PRO A 76 -0.33 16.24 7.35
N ALA A 77 0.28 16.11 8.54
CA ALA A 77 0.06 17.07 9.63
C ALA A 77 0.50 18.49 9.23
N ASP A 78 -0.41 19.44 9.42
CA ASP A 78 -0.12 20.86 9.13
C ASP A 78 0.87 21.45 10.13
N GLY A 79 1.72 22.37 9.66
CA GLY A 79 2.63 23.15 10.50
C GLY A 79 3.81 22.37 11.10
N VAL A 80 4.00 21.09 10.74
CA VAL A 80 5.10 20.28 11.28
C VAL A 80 6.29 20.26 10.31
N SER A 81 6.13 19.68 9.14
CA SER A 81 7.16 19.68 8.08
C SER A 81 6.53 19.41 6.72
N ASP A 82 7.00 20.15 5.71
CA ASP A 82 6.56 19.96 4.32
C ASP A 82 7.31 18.83 3.60
N ARG A 83 8.40 18.35 4.18
CA ARG A 83 9.26 17.31 3.63
C ARG A 83 9.61 16.29 4.71
N PRO A 84 10.05 15.08 4.31
CA PRO A 84 10.59 14.14 5.27
C PRO A 84 11.78 14.74 6.02
N LEU A 85 11.82 14.56 7.34
CA LEU A 85 13.00 14.88 8.14
C LEU A 85 13.94 13.69 8.12
N VAL A 86 15.14 13.88 7.58
CA VAL A 86 16.15 12.84 7.51
C VAL A 86 16.90 12.77 8.81
N THR A 87 16.94 11.60 9.43
CA THR A 87 17.66 11.30 10.67
C THR A 87 18.70 10.23 10.43
N ASP A 88 19.63 10.03 11.36
CA ASP A 88 20.61 8.93 11.31
C ASP A 88 19.95 7.53 11.27
N GLN A 89 18.68 7.44 11.70
CA GLN A 89 17.91 6.19 11.78
C GLN A 89 16.93 6.00 10.62
N GLY A 90 16.86 6.97 9.71
CA GLY A 90 15.99 6.98 8.54
C GLY A 90 15.08 8.22 8.44
N PRO A 91 14.38 8.39 7.32
CA PRO A 91 13.50 9.53 7.11
C PRO A 91 12.19 9.40 7.90
N VAL A 92 11.66 10.53 8.37
CA VAL A 92 10.44 10.62 9.18
C VAL A 92 9.46 11.60 8.55
N THR A 93 8.19 11.20 8.48
CA THR A 93 7.06 12.06 8.11
C THR A 93 6.01 12.06 9.21
N PHE A 94 5.22 13.13 9.31
CA PHE A 94 4.23 13.33 10.35
C PHE A 94 2.83 13.45 9.78
N TRP A 95 1.89 12.74 10.42
CA TRP A 95 0.49 12.61 10.03
C TRP A 95 -0.42 12.87 11.22
N PRO A 96 -1.65 13.33 11.04
CA PRO A 96 -2.59 13.44 12.16
C PRO A 96 -2.86 12.07 12.79
N LEU A 97 -2.94 12.03 14.12
CA LEU A 97 -3.41 10.86 14.85
C LEU A 97 -4.93 10.79 14.75
N VAL A 98 -5.43 10.00 13.81
CA VAL A 98 -6.86 9.79 13.61
C VAL A 98 -7.27 8.48 14.27
N HIS A 99 -8.28 8.55 15.13
CA HIS A 99 -8.81 7.37 15.80
C HIS A 99 -9.76 6.60 14.86
N ARG A 100 -9.45 5.32 14.67
CA ARG A 100 -10.34 4.40 13.97
C ARG A 100 -11.59 4.18 14.80
N ILE A 101 -12.75 4.26 14.16
CA ILE A 101 -14.01 3.81 14.73
C ILE A 101 -14.41 2.45 14.15
N ALA A 102 -15.28 1.72 14.87
CA ALA A 102 -15.85 0.50 14.34
C ALA A 102 -16.76 0.84 13.14
N GLY A 103 -16.61 0.10 12.06
CA GLY A 103 -17.38 0.26 10.83
C GLY A 103 -16.88 -0.67 9.75
N GLU A 104 -17.77 -1.07 8.89
CA GLU A 104 -17.43 -1.89 7.72
C GLU A 104 -16.86 -1.02 6.60
N ARG A 105 -16.04 -1.63 5.75
CA ARG A 105 -15.52 -1.00 4.55
C ARG A 105 -16.66 -0.79 3.55
N ASN A 106 -16.97 0.44 3.22
CA ASN A 106 -17.98 0.77 2.23
C ASN A 106 -17.36 0.76 0.82
N LEU A 107 -17.53 -0.34 0.10
CA LEU A 107 -16.95 -0.50 -1.25
C LEU A 107 -17.58 0.43 -2.30
N GLU A 108 -18.84 0.80 -2.17
CA GLU A 108 -19.45 1.77 -3.09
C GLU A 108 -18.89 3.18 -2.88
N TRP A 109 -18.61 3.57 -1.60
CA TRP A 109 -17.90 4.80 -1.31
C TRP A 109 -16.50 4.77 -1.93
N LEU A 110 -15.78 3.64 -1.77
CA LEU A 110 -14.45 3.46 -2.35
C LEU A 110 -14.49 3.60 -3.87
N ALA A 111 -15.44 2.95 -4.53
CA ALA A 111 -15.62 3.02 -5.99
C ALA A 111 -15.79 4.47 -6.48
N ARG A 112 -16.69 5.23 -5.83
CA ARG A 112 -16.92 6.64 -6.18
C ARG A 112 -15.70 7.52 -5.91
N THR A 113 -15.00 7.26 -4.82
CA THR A 113 -13.79 8.00 -4.46
C THR A 113 -12.65 7.72 -5.45
N LEU A 114 -12.46 6.46 -5.86
CA LEU A 114 -11.49 6.08 -6.88
C LEU A 114 -11.84 6.67 -8.23
N ARG A 115 -13.11 6.70 -8.61
CA ARG A 115 -13.54 7.38 -9.84
C ARG A 115 -13.14 8.85 -9.82
N SER A 116 -13.42 9.54 -8.72
CA SER A 116 -13.02 10.95 -8.56
C SER A 116 -11.50 11.14 -8.57
N LEU A 117 -10.72 10.21 -8.00
CA LEU A 117 -9.25 10.23 -8.06
C LEU A 117 -8.75 10.08 -9.49
N HIS A 118 -9.28 9.10 -10.23
CA HIS A 118 -8.89 8.83 -11.61
C HIS A 118 -9.28 9.95 -12.59
N ASP A 119 -10.25 10.78 -12.24
CA ASP A 119 -10.65 11.95 -13.04
C ASP A 119 -9.79 13.20 -12.74
N LEU A 120 -8.94 13.18 -11.70
CA LEU A 120 -8.00 14.28 -11.45
C LEU A 120 -6.87 14.29 -12.48
N PRO A 121 -6.44 15.48 -12.96
CA PRO A 121 -5.24 15.57 -13.76
C PRO A 121 -4.01 15.25 -12.89
N PRO A 122 -2.96 14.61 -13.44
CA PRO A 122 -1.73 14.45 -12.68
C PRO A 122 -1.09 15.82 -12.40
N PRO A 123 -0.62 16.08 -11.16
CA PRO A 123 0.03 17.33 -10.84
C PRO A 123 1.39 17.43 -11.53
N GLU A 124 1.81 18.68 -11.84
CA GLU A 124 3.13 18.94 -12.41
C GLU A 124 4.23 18.43 -11.47
N GLY A 125 5.23 17.75 -12.03
CA GLY A 125 6.36 17.22 -11.27
C GLY A 125 5.99 16.04 -10.36
N LEU A 126 4.88 15.35 -10.61
CA LEU A 126 4.52 14.13 -9.89
C LEU A 126 5.60 13.05 -10.10
N VAL A 127 6.12 12.55 -8.99
CA VAL A 127 6.93 11.32 -8.98
C VAL A 127 5.97 10.14 -8.80
N SER A 128 5.83 9.32 -9.85
CA SER A 128 5.01 8.10 -9.76
C SER A 128 5.73 7.04 -8.94
N LEU A 129 5.05 6.50 -7.93
CA LEU A 129 5.51 5.36 -7.14
C LEU A 129 4.87 4.05 -7.62
N TRP A 130 3.94 4.13 -8.60
CA TRP A 130 3.28 2.95 -9.13
C TRP A 130 4.26 2.11 -9.97
N ASP A 131 4.84 1.14 -9.33
CA ASP A 131 5.60 0.03 -9.92
C ASP A 131 5.37 -1.22 -9.05
N PRO A 132 4.26 -1.93 -9.25
CA PRO A 132 3.92 -3.08 -8.43
C PRO A 132 4.94 -4.21 -8.55
N VAL A 133 5.53 -4.42 -9.73
CA VAL A 133 6.56 -5.44 -9.93
C VAL A 133 7.88 -5.02 -9.27
N GLY A 134 8.28 -3.76 -9.38
CA GLY A 134 9.45 -3.24 -8.65
C GLY A 134 9.30 -3.40 -7.14
N ARG A 135 8.08 -3.22 -6.61
CA ARG A 135 7.82 -3.50 -5.20
C ARG A 135 7.99 -4.97 -4.83
N VAL A 136 7.58 -5.90 -5.71
CA VAL A 136 7.83 -7.34 -5.54
C VAL A 136 9.33 -7.61 -5.51
N GLU A 137 10.07 -7.10 -6.50
CA GLU A 137 11.52 -7.28 -6.62
C GLU A 137 12.29 -6.75 -5.40
N GLU A 138 11.90 -5.59 -4.86
CA GLU A 138 12.46 -5.07 -3.61
C GLU A 138 12.26 -6.00 -2.42
N ARG A 139 11.04 -6.54 -2.26
CA ARG A 139 10.73 -7.47 -1.16
C ARG A 139 11.52 -8.76 -1.30
N ILE A 140 11.68 -9.27 -2.53
CA ILE A 140 12.52 -10.43 -2.82
C ILE A 140 13.96 -10.14 -2.44
N ALA A 141 14.54 -9.01 -2.86
CA ALA A 141 15.93 -8.65 -2.56
C ALA A 141 16.17 -8.50 -1.05
N LEU A 142 15.22 -7.86 -0.33
CA LEU A 142 15.31 -7.73 1.13
C LEU A 142 15.21 -9.07 1.86
N HIS A 143 14.41 -10.01 1.35
CA HIS A 143 14.29 -11.35 1.91
C HIS A 143 15.52 -12.20 1.58
N ALA A 144 15.99 -12.20 0.33
CA ALA A 144 17.16 -12.96 -0.11
C ALA A 144 18.47 -12.57 0.63
N ALA A 145 18.55 -11.32 1.12
CA ALA A 145 19.67 -10.87 1.94
C ALA A 145 19.68 -11.46 3.37
N ARG A 146 18.68 -12.25 3.75
CA ARG A 146 18.54 -12.85 5.08
C ARG A 146 19.06 -14.28 5.08
N ALA A 147 19.62 -14.72 6.21
CA ALA A 147 20.17 -16.07 6.36
C ALA A 147 19.08 -17.19 6.33
N THR A 148 17.82 -16.82 6.50
CA THR A 148 16.67 -17.74 6.54
C THR A 148 15.90 -17.82 5.22
N ALA A 149 16.40 -17.18 4.15
CA ALA A 149 15.74 -17.17 2.86
C ALA A 149 15.63 -18.59 2.26
N ARG A 150 14.46 -18.94 1.77
CA ARG A 150 14.24 -20.19 0.99
C ARG A 150 14.45 -19.90 -0.49
N ASP A 151 15.45 -20.54 -1.07
CA ASP A 151 15.87 -20.32 -2.46
C ASP A 151 14.77 -20.68 -3.47
N ASP A 152 13.93 -21.68 -3.19
CA ASP A 152 12.81 -22.10 -4.03
C ASP A 152 11.72 -21.01 -4.15
N HIS A 153 11.30 -20.40 -3.04
CA HIS A 153 10.34 -19.29 -3.06
C HIS A 153 10.90 -18.05 -3.76
N VAL A 154 12.16 -17.71 -3.47
CA VAL A 154 12.85 -16.59 -4.11
C VAL A 154 12.93 -16.78 -5.62
N SER A 155 13.39 -17.95 -6.06
CA SER A 155 13.55 -18.27 -7.49
C SER A 155 12.22 -18.22 -8.24
N LEU A 156 11.14 -18.75 -7.63
CA LEU A 156 9.80 -18.70 -8.18
C LEU A 156 9.30 -17.26 -8.35
N LEU A 157 9.44 -16.44 -7.30
CA LEU A 157 8.99 -15.04 -7.32
C LEU A 157 9.80 -14.18 -8.31
N VAL A 158 11.10 -14.45 -8.48
CA VAL A 158 11.93 -13.80 -9.51
C VAL A 158 11.41 -14.12 -10.91
N ALA A 159 11.15 -15.39 -11.21
CA ALA A 159 10.59 -15.80 -12.50
C ALA A 159 9.19 -15.19 -12.73
N ALA A 160 8.35 -15.17 -11.68
CA ALA A 160 7.04 -14.55 -11.71
C ALA A 160 7.10 -13.04 -11.98
N SER A 161 8.06 -12.33 -11.38
CA SER A 161 8.26 -10.89 -11.60
C SER A 161 8.65 -10.58 -13.03
N ALA A 162 9.53 -11.38 -13.64
CA ALA A 162 9.91 -11.22 -15.03
C ALA A 162 8.71 -11.41 -15.99
N LYS A 163 7.87 -12.43 -15.72
CA LYS A 163 6.62 -12.64 -16.47
C LYS A 163 5.67 -11.46 -16.29
N ALA A 164 5.44 -11.02 -15.06
CA ALA A 164 4.55 -9.90 -14.75
C ALA A 164 4.97 -8.60 -15.44
N ARG A 165 6.27 -8.29 -15.52
CA ARG A 165 6.78 -7.14 -16.30
C ARG A 165 6.47 -7.26 -17.78
N ALA A 166 6.65 -8.44 -18.36
CA ALA A 166 6.35 -8.68 -19.78
C ALA A 166 4.85 -8.55 -20.07
N ASP A 167 4.01 -9.02 -19.15
CA ASP A 167 2.56 -8.94 -19.25
C ASP A 167 2.07 -7.49 -19.10
N LEU A 168 2.57 -6.73 -18.11
CA LEU A 168 2.25 -5.31 -17.95
C LEU A 168 2.67 -4.46 -19.18
N ALA A 169 3.79 -4.79 -19.81
CA ALA A 169 4.24 -4.07 -21.00
C ALA A 169 3.30 -4.24 -22.22
N ARG A 170 2.43 -5.25 -22.21
CA ARG A 170 1.44 -5.53 -23.27
C ARG A 170 0.02 -5.14 -22.87
N LEU A 171 -0.18 -4.76 -21.60
CA LEU A 171 -1.48 -4.44 -21.05
C LEU A 171 -2.15 -3.31 -21.83
N ARG A 172 -3.43 -3.48 -22.12
CA ARG A 172 -4.27 -2.47 -22.79
C ARG A 172 -5.33 -1.96 -21.81
N SER A 173 -5.04 -0.82 -21.19
CA SER A 173 -6.01 -0.18 -20.33
C SER A 173 -7.18 0.37 -21.13
N THR A 174 -8.40 0.01 -20.75
CA THR A 174 -9.65 0.54 -21.30
C THR A 174 -10.01 1.88 -20.67
N LEU A 175 -9.75 2.02 -19.35
CA LEU A 175 -10.01 3.26 -18.60
C LEU A 175 -8.92 4.30 -18.82
N GLY A 176 -7.78 3.90 -19.40
CA GLY A 176 -6.62 4.73 -19.64
C GLY A 176 -5.67 4.84 -18.46
N VAL A 177 -4.53 5.47 -18.73
CA VAL A 177 -3.50 5.76 -17.73
C VAL A 177 -3.94 6.99 -16.93
N ARG A 178 -4.07 6.85 -15.61
CA ARG A 178 -4.64 7.82 -14.70
C ARG A 178 -3.80 7.95 -13.43
N LEU A 179 -4.18 8.89 -12.56
CA LEU A 179 -3.73 8.82 -11.17
C LEU A 179 -4.36 7.61 -10.52
N VAL A 180 -3.54 6.79 -9.86
CA VAL A 180 -3.98 5.60 -9.12
C VAL A 180 -3.51 5.69 -7.67
N HIS A 181 -4.28 5.11 -6.77
CA HIS A 181 -3.90 4.96 -5.35
C HIS A 181 -2.78 3.93 -5.18
N GLY A 182 -2.83 2.86 -5.98
CA GLY A 182 -1.87 1.76 -5.93
C GLY A 182 -2.21 0.65 -4.94
N ASP A 183 -2.77 0.98 -3.76
CA ASP A 183 -3.31 0.02 -2.79
C ASP A 183 -4.56 0.59 -2.08
N PRO A 184 -5.70 0.72 -2.80
CA PRO A 184 -6.87 1.48 -2.36
C PRO A 184 -7.66 0.84 -1.22
N LEU A 185 -7.28 -0.37 -0.79
CA LEU A 185 -7.90 -1.04 0.36
C LEU A 185 -7.42 -0.45 1.70
N ASN A 186 -6.41 0.42 1.69
CA ASN A 186 -5.96 1.19 2.84
C ASN A 186 -6.95 2.34 3.12
N VAL A 187 -8.02 2.00 3.83
CA VAL A 187 -9.08 2.95 4.25
C VAL A 187 -9.18 2.95 5.77
N LEU A 188 -9.14 4.14 6.36
CA LEU A 188 -9.43 4.37 7.76
C LEU A 188 -10.86 4.89 7.91
N VAL A 189 -11.70 4.21 8.68
CA VAL A 189 -13.03 4.71 9.04
C VAL A 189 -12.87 5.56 10.31
N ALA A 190 -13.08 6.86 10.16
CA ALA A 190 -13.00 7.86 11.23
C ALA A 190 -14.37 8.46 11.54
N ALA A 191 -14.50 9.23 12.64
CA ALA A 191 -15.75 9.89 13.00
C ALA A 191 -16.28 10.86 11.93
N GLY A 192 -15.38 11.46 11.12
CA GLY A 192 -15.72 12.32 9.97
C GLY A 192 -16.00 11.57 8.67
N GLY A 193 -16.00 10.24 8.70
CA GLY A 193 -16.15 9.38 7.52
C GLY A 193 -14.87 8.63 7.14
N PRO A 194 -14.93 7.81 6.07
CA PRO A 194 -13.76 7.05 5.62
C PRO A 194 -12.76 7.95 4.89
N LEU A 195 -11.46 7.65 5.09
CA LEU A 195 -10.33 8.36 4.52
C LEU A 195 -9.39 7.37 3.81
N LEU A 196 -8.94 7.72 2.61
CA LEU A 196 -7.83 7.03 1.95
C LEU A 196 -6.51 7.33 2.67
N LEU A 197 -5.65 6.34 2.80
CA LEU A 197 -4.30 6.46 3.38
C LEU A 197 -3.30 5.52 2.70
N ASP A 198 -2.00 5.74 3.02
CA ASP A 198 -0.89 4.89 2.57
C ASP A 198 -0.69 4.94 1.05
N PHE A 199 -0.22 6.07 0.56
CA PHE A 199 0.01 6.34 -0.87
C PHE A 199 1.41 5.90 -1.35
N ASP A 200 2.00 4.88 -0.73
CA ASP A 200 3.37 4.42 -1.04
C ASP A 200 3.51 3.68 -2.39
N LEU A 201 2.39 3.36 -3.03
CA LEU A 201 2.29 2.85 -4.41
C LEU A 201 1.48 3.78 -5.33
N ALA A 202 1.13 4.97 -4.85
CA ALA A 202 0.35 5.91 -5.64
C ALA A 202 1.16 6.49 -6.80
N GLY A 203 0.48 6.83 -7.89
CA GLY A 203 1.18 7.41 -9.03
C GLY A 203 0.37 7.43 -10.30
N ILE A 204 1.01 7.17 -11.42
CA ILE A 204 0.41 7.10 -12.75
C ILE A 204 0.43 5.65 -13.21
N GLY A 205 -0.75 5.08 -13.46
CA GLY A 205 -0.91 3.70 -13.87
C GLY A 205 -2.26 3.46 -14.57
N PRO A 206 -2.54 2.23 -15.03
CA PRO A 206 -3.86 1.88 -15.54
C PRO A 206 -4.90 2.00 -14.42
N ALA A 207 -6.01 2.71 -14.66
CA ALA A 207 -7.03 2.92 -13.63
C ALA A 207 -7.63 1.60 -13.11
N GLU A 208 -7.65 0.56 -13.94
CA GLU A 208 -8.11 -0.78 -13.59
C GLU A 208 -7.28 -1.41 -12.45
N TRP A 209 -6.03 -0.94 -12.21
CA TRP A 209 -5.19 -1.41 -11.11
C TRP A 209 -5.88 -1.28 -9.74
N ASP A 210 -6.47 -0.14 -9.49
CA ASP A 210 -7.16 0.09 -8.21
C ASP A 210 -8.42 -0.78 -8.10
N LEU A 211 -9.07 -1.09 -9.20
CA LEU A 211 -10.28 -1.91 -9.22
C LEU A 211 -9.98 -3.40 -8.98
N VAL A 212 -8.91 -3.93 -9.56
CA VAL A 212 -8.53 -5.34 -9.37
C VAL A 212 -8.16 -5.65 -7.92
N SER A 213 -7.79 -4.66 -7.11
CA SER A 213 -7.58 -4.84 -5.67
C SER A 213 -8.84 -5.38 -4.96
N VAL A 214 -10.03 -4.93 -5.36
CA VAL A 214 -11.30 -5.45 -4.83
C VAL A 214 -11.64 -6.82 -5.42
N ALA A 215 -11.26 -7.06 -6.68
CA ALA A 215 -11.42 -8.39 -7.29
C ALA A 215 -10.58 -9.47 -6.60
N VAL A 216 -9.38 -9.14 -6.11
CA VAL A 216 -8.59 -10.06 -5.27
C VAL A 216 -9.31 -10.40 -3.97
N LEU A 217 -9.98 -9.42 -3.33
CA LEU A 217 -10.80 -9.72 -2.14
C LEU A 217 -11.89 -10.75 -2.46
N GLN A 218 -12.53 -10.66 -3.61
CA GLN A 218 -13.54 -11.63 -4.04
C GLN A 218 -12.92 -12.98 -4.34
N ARG A 219 -11.81 -13.02 -5.06
CA ARG A 219 -11.17 -14.28 -5.47
C ARG A 219 -10.51 -15.02 -4.31
N ARG A 220 -9.86 -14.30 -3.38
CA ARG A 220 -8.95 -14.89 -2.39
C ARG A 220 -9.37 -14.69 -0.94
N PHE A 221 -10.16 -13.67 -0.62
CA PHE A 221 -10.50 -13.31 0.77
C PHE A 221 -11.99 -13.44 1.10
N GLY A 222 -12.75 -14.14 0.27
CA GLY A 222 -14.14 -14.47 0.57
C GLY A 222 -15.13 -13.31 0.44
N LEU A 223 -14.77 -12.22 -0.23
CA LEU A 223 -15.74 -11.16 -0.54
C LEU A 223 -16.85 -11.74 -1.45
N PRO A 224 -18.15 -11.56 -1.10
CA PRO A 224 -19.23 -12.00 -1.96
C PRO A 224 -19.16 -11.36 -3.36
N ARG A 225 -19.49 -12.16 -4.40
CA ARG A 225 -19.50 -11.67 -5.79
C ARG A 225 -20.41 -10.44 -5.98
N GLU A 226 -21.52 -10.41 -5.29
CA GLU A 226 -22.48 -9.32 -5.33
C GLU A 226 -21.87 -7.99 -4.85
N GLU A 227 -20.94 -8.04 -3.90
CA GLU A 227 -20.21 -6.87 -3.41
C GLU A 227 -19.26 -6.32 -4.50
N LEU A 228 -18.54 -7.21 -5.20
CA LEU A 228 -17.70 -6.81 -6.33
C LEU A 228 -18.54 -6.20 -7.45
N LEU A 229 -19.70 -6.80 -7.77
CA LEU A 229 -20.60 -6.25 -8.79
C LEU A 229 -21.16 -4.87 -8.39
N ARG A 230 -21.52 -4.67 -7.12
CA ARG A 230 -21.95 -3.34 -6.61
C ARG A 230 -20.81 -2.32 -6.72
N PHE A 231 -19.59 -2.72 -6.35
CA PHE A 231 -18.41 -1.88 -6.50
C PHE A 231 -18.17 -1.47 -7.97
N CYS A 232 -18.17 -2.42 -8.90
CA CYS A 232 -18.03 -2.16 -10.34
C CYS A 232 -19.15 -1.26 -10.88
N GLY A 233 -20.39 -1.51 -10.46
CA GLY A 233 -21.54 -0.66 -10.83
C GLY A 233 -21.43 0.77 -10.30
N ALA A 234 -20.98 0.95 -9.04
CA ALA A 234 -20.77 2.26 -8.45
C ALA A 234 -19.59 3.03 -9.09
N TYR A 235 -18.57 2.32 -9.57
CA TYR A 235 -17.46 2.90 -10.32
C TYR A 235 -17.86 3.21 -11.78
N GLY A 236 -18.73 2.39 -12.39
CA GLY A 236 -19.15 2.50 -13.78
C GLY A 236 -18.27 1.76 -14.78
N PHE A 237 -17.66 0.63 -14.36
CA PHE A 237 -16.85 -0.23 -15.22
C PHE A 237 -16.98 -1.71 -14.83
N ASP A 238 -17.24 -2.56 -15.82
CA ASP A 238 -17.31 -4.02 -15.61
C ASP A 238 -15.95 -4.66 -15.84
N LEU A 239 -15.29 -5.05 -14.74
CA LEU A 239 -14.01 -5.75 -14.79
C LEU A 239 -14.10 -7.11 -15.48
N SER A 240 -15.24 -7.83 -15.35
CA SER A 240 -15.37 -9.19 -15.85
C SER A 240 -15.39 -9.29 -17.37
N GLY A 241 -15.78 -8.20 -18.06
CA GLY A 241 -15.76 -8.10 -19.51
C GLY A 241 -14.47 -7.55 -20.11
N TRP A 242 -13.49 -7.19 -19.26
CA TRP A 242 -12.24 -6.62 -19.75
C TRP A 242 -11.21 -7.70 -20.11
N GLU A 243 -10.64 -7.63 -21.33
CA GLU A 243 -9.76 -8.66 -21.90
C GLU A 243 -8.51 -8.93 -21.03
N ASP A 244 -7.89 -7.88 -20.49
CA ASP A 244 -6.66 -7.98 -19.68
C ASP A 244 -6.91 -8.12 -18.17
N PHE A 245 -8.16 -8.40 -17.75
CA PHE A 245 -8.53 -8.54 -16.35
C PHE A 245 -7.66 -9.55 -15.60
N GLU A 246 -7.53 -10.78 -16.13
CA GLU A 246 -6.75 -11.86 -15.51
C GLU A 246 -5.26 -11.53 -15.44
N VAL A 247 -4.73 -10.80 -16.42
CA VAL A 247 -3.33 -10.35 -16.42
C VAL A 247 -3.09 -9.43 -15.22
N LEU A 248 -3.89 -8.39 -15.09
CA LEU A 248 -3.69 -7.39 -14.04
C LEU A 248 -3.97 -7.96 -12.65
N LEU A 249 -4.98 -8.83 -12.55
CA LEU A 249 -5.31 -9.53 -11.31
C LEU A 249 -4.16 -10.44 -10.86
N SER A 250 -3.52 -11.19 -11.78
CA SER A 250 -2.36 -12.04 -11.48
C SER A 250 -1.18 -11.21 -10.97
N VAL A 251 -0.94 -10.01 -11.52
CA VAL A 251 0.11 -9.11 -11.02
C VAL A 251 -0.22 -8.60 -9.61
N ARG A 252 -1.48 -8.30 -9.34
CA ARG A 252 -1.91 -7.91 -7.99
C ARG A 252 -1.76 -9.04 -6.98
N GLU A 253 -2.16 -10.26 -7.34
CA GLU A 253 -1.95 -11.45 -6.51
C GLU A 253 -0.46 -11.70 -6.24
N LEU A 254 0.42 -11.50 -7.23
CA LEU A 254 1.88 -11.60 -7.05
C LEU A 254 2.40 -10.57 -6.03
N LEU A 255 1.89 -9.34 -6.07
CA LEU A 255 2.20 -8.31 -5.07
C LEU A 255 1.80 -8.78 -3.65
N ASP A 256 0.64 -9.41 -3.51
CA ASP A 256 0.15 -9.94 -2.24
C ASP A 256 0.96 -11.17 -1.76
N CYS A 257 1.46 -12.02 -2.68
CA CYS A 257 2.43 -13.07 -2.35
C CYS A 257 3.73 -12.46 -1.79
N SER A 258 4.25 -11.41 -2.44
CA SER A 258 5.47 -10.74 -1.96
C SER A 258 5.29 -10.05 -0.60
N PHE A 259 4.06 -9.63 -0.27
CA PHE A 259 3.74 -9.11 1.06
C PHE A 259 3.87 -10.20 2.12
N ALA A 260 3.36 -11.41 1.85
CA ALA A 260 3.53 -12.55 2.74
C ALA A 260 5.01 -12.90 2.94
N LEU A 261 5.82 -12.88 1.85
CA LEU A 261 7.27 -13.05 1.94
C LEU A 261 7.92 -12.02 2.88
N ALA A 262 7.54 -10.77 2.76
CA ALA A 262 8.09 -9.68 3.58
C ALA A 262 7.68 -9.78 5.06
N ALA A 263 6.55 -10.45 5.35
CA ALA A 263 5.99 -10.59 6.69
C ALA A 263 6.58 -11.78 7.49
N ILE A 264 7.37 -12.69 6.88
CA ILE A 264 7.84 -13.93 7.52
C ILE A 264 8.51 -13.70 8.88
N ASP A 265 9.30 -12.63 9.01
CA ASP A 265 9.99 -12.35 10.28
C ASP A 265 9.08 -11.71 11.35
N ALA A 266 7.93 -11.20 10.96
CA ALA A 266 7.04 -10.44 11.84
C ALA A 266 5.79 -11.22 12.25
N ASP A 267 5.33 -12.15 11.40
CA ASP A 267 4.13 -12.95 11.63
C ASP A 267 4.47 -14.45 11.42
N PRO A 268 4.37 -15.29 12.44
CA PRO A 268 4.69 -16.72 12.34
C PRO A 268 3.78 -17.50 11.37
N ARG A 269 2.65 -16.91 10.96
CA ARG A 269 1.74 -17.51 9.96
C ARG A 269 2.18 -17.25 8.52
N ALA A 270 3.07 -16.26 8.32
CA ALA A 270 3.36 -15.73 7.00
C ALA A 270 4.03 -16.74 6.07
N GLU A 271 4.88 -17.64 6.57
CA GLU A 271 5.53 -18.67 5.74
C GLU A 271 4.50 -19.67 5.18
N GLY A 272 3.62 -20.20 6.03
CA GLY A 272 2.55 -21.08 5.58
C GLY A 272 1.54 -20.40 4.66
N GLU A 273 1.24 -19.13 4.93
CA GLU A 273 0.38 -18.32 4.07
C GLU A 273 1.02 -18.06 2.71
N LEU A 274 2.32 -17.80 2.65
CA LEU A 274 3.06 -17.64 1.39
C LEU A 274 2.95 -18.92 0.54
N GLU A 275 3.12 -20.10 1.13
CA GLU A 275 2.99 -21.38 0.42
C GLU A 275 1.58 -21.58 -0.17
N VAL A 276 0.53 -21.21 0.58
CA VAL A 276 -0.85 -21.25 0.09
C VAL A 276 -1.02 -20.28 -1.08
N ARG A 277 -0.54 -19.05 -0.96
CA ARG A 277 -0.69 -18.02 -1.99
C ARG A 277 0.06 -18.39 -3.26
N LEU A 278 1.31 -18.86 -3.16
CA LEU A 278 2.11 -19.25 -4.32
C LEU A 278 1.49 -20.42 -5.07
N ARG A 279 0.99 -21.44 -4.35
CA ARG A 279 0.29 -22.58 -4.99
C ARG A 279 -0.95 -22.10 -5.73
N ALA A 280 -1.81 -21.32 -5.10
CA ALA A 280 -3.02 -20.80 -5.70
C ALA A 280 -2.76 -19.80 -6.85
N TRP A 281 -1.62 -19.10 -6.82
CA TRP A 281 -1.20 -18.22 -7.91
C TRP A 281 -0.69 -18.99 -9.13
N LEU A 282 0.01 -20.12 -8.89
CA LEU A 282 0.53 -21.00 -9.95
C LEU A 282 -0.56 -21.84 -10.62
N ASP A 283 -1.58 -22.22 -9.88
CA ASP A 283 -2.71 -23.00 -10.37
C ASP A 283 -4.00 -22.17 -10.34
N PRO A 284 -4.46 -21.66 -11.50
CA PRO A 284 -5.69 -20.87 -11.57
C PRO A 284 -6.95 -21.62 -11.11
N THR A 285 -6.88 -22.97 -11.01
CA THR A 285 -8.00 -23.80 -10.51
C THR A 285 -7.98 -23.98 -9.00
N ASP A 286 -6.88 -23.59 -8.32
CA ASP A 286 -6.79 -23.56 -6.86
C ASP A 286 -7.47 -22.30 -6.31
N HIS A 287 -8.64 -22.49 -5.70
CA HIS A 287 -9.44 -21.45 -5.07
C HIS A 287 -9.22 -21.37 -3.54
N SER A 288 -8.10 -21.89 -3.04
CA SER A 288 -7.76 -21.80 -1.62
C SER A 288 -7.87 -20.37 -1.11
N PRO A 289 -8.62 -20.13 -0.02
CA PRO A 289 -8.74 -18.78 0.55
C PRO A 289 -7.43 -18.33 1.17
N TRP A 290 -7.14 -17.04 1.05
CA TRP A 290 -5.98 -16.42 1.67
C TRP A 290 -6.35 -15.77 3.00
N THR A 291 -5.38 -15.75 3.91
CA THR A 291 -5.53 -15.14 5.23
C THR A 291 -4.87 -13.76 5.25
N SER A 292 -5.52 -12.77 5.85
CA SER A 292 -4.90 -11.46 6.08
C SER A 292 -3.74 -11.58 7.07
N LEU A 293 -2.58 -11.02 6.68
CA LEU A 293 -1.39 -10.85 7.50
C LEU A 293 -1.28 -9.38 7.92
N GLY A 294 -0.97 -9.10 9.17
CA GLY A 294 -0.71 -7.72 9.59
C GLY A 294 -1.35 -7.32 10.85
#